data_f63b6f16ac3625c57f3c0599f0677fa8
#
_entry.id   f63b6f16ac3625c57f3c0599f0677fa8
#
_cell.length_a   1.000
_cell.length_b   1.000
_cell.length_c   1.000
_cell.angle_alpha   90.00
_cell.angle_beta   90.00
_cell.angle_gamma   90.00
#
_symmetry.space_group_name_H-M   'P 1'
#
loop_
_entity.id
_entity.type
_entity.pdbx_description
1 polymer ?
#
loop_
_entity_poly.entity_id
_entity_poly.type
_entity_poly.pdbx_seq_one_letter_code
_entity_poly.pdbx_strand_id
1 'polypeptide(L)'
;CNERTRGQISIPGNRPKGVYTAGLAQKYINIDGSLVGKKVYILGSGDIGLIMARRMTLEGATVLGVSELMPYSNGLNRNIVQCLNDFNIPLRLSNTVTNIYGKDKLTGIEICDVDDKLQPIKGRETYIECDTLLLSVGLYPFNTLLKNAGCEVYKATKGSKVDQNLETSVNGIFACGNVL
;
A
#
# COMPACT_ATOMS: atom_id res chain seq x y z
N CYS A 1 6.20 -12.79 3.26
CA CYS A 1 5.54 -12.00 2.22
C CYS A 1 6.21 -10.64 2.09
N ASN A 2 6.00 -9.96 0.98
CA ASN A 2 6.52 -8.62 0.71
C ASN A 2 5.36 -7.69 0.42
N GLU A 3 5.50 -6.40 0.76
CA GLU A 3 4.54 -5.38 0.31
C GLU A 3 4.64 -5.20 -1.21
N ARG A 4 3.51 -4.96 -1.85
CA ARG A 4 3.48 -4.61 -3.27
C ARG A 4 4.12 -3.24 -3.50
N THR A 5 5.04 -3.19 -4.43
CA THR A 5 5.72 -1.97 -4.83
C THR A 5 5.04 -1.30 -6.01
N ARG A 6 5.43 -0.07 -6.32
CA ARG A 6 5.00 0.68 -7.49
C ARG A 6 5.09 -0.13 -8.80
N GLY A 7 6.18 -0.86 -9.00
CA GLY A 7 6.38 -1.65 -10.22
C GLY A 7 5.36 -2.78 -10.38
N GLN A 8 4.91 -3.38 -9.27
CA GLN A 8 3.92 -4.46 -9.28
C GLN A 8 2.49 -3.97 -9.54
N ILE A 9 2.20 -2.71 -9.23
CA ILE A 9 0.90 -2.08 -9.53
C ILE A 9 0.96 -1.15 -10.75
N SER A 10 2.13 -1.06 -11.41
CA SER A 10 2.33 -0.39 -12.70
C SER A 10 1.90 1.07 -12.74
N ILE A 11 2.12 1.86 -11.65
CA ILE A 11 1.83 3.29 -11.68
C ILE A 11 2.78 3.98 -12.68
N PRO A 12 2.26 4.71 -13.67
CA PRO A 12 3.05 5.47 -14.64
C PRO A 12 3.91 6.57 -14.01
N GLY A 13 4.80 7.14 -14.82
CA GLY A 13 5.63 8.30 -14.46
C GLY A 13 7.07 7.93 -14.09
N ASN A 14 7.81 8.90 -13.59
CA ASN A 14 9.22 8.80 -13.26
C ASN A 14 9.46 7.94 -12.00
N ARG A 15 10.73 7.67 -11.68
CA ARG A 15 11.15 6.94 -10.46
C ARG A 15 11.94 7.84 -9.50
N PRO A 16 11.37 8.92 -8.99
CA PRO A 16 12.04 9.79 -8.04
C PRO A 16 12.18 9.11 -6.67
N LYS A 17 13.07 9.62 -5.83
CA LYS A 17 13.07 9.36 -4.39
C LYS A 17 11.80 9.95 -3.78
N GLY A 18 11.25 9.29 -2.73
CA GLY A 18 10.02 9.74 -2.06
C GLY A 18 8.83 8.79 -2.24
N VAL A 19 9.00 7.69 -2.99
CA VAL A 19 7.97 6.64 -3.10
C VAL A 19 8.40 5.43 -2.29
N TYR A 20 7.64 5.12 -1.24
CA TYR A 20 7.95 4.03 -0.29
C TYR A 20 6.75 3.11 -0.13
N THR A 21 6.99 1.85 0.23
CA THR A 21 5.93 1.03 0.82
C THR A 21 5.66 1.50 2.25
N ALA A 22 4.43 1.30 2.73
CA ALA A 22 4.04 1.77 4.06
C ALA A 22 4.87 1.12 5.18
N GLY A 23 5.19 -0.17 5.07
CA GLY A 23 6.04 -0.87 6.04
C GLY A 23 7.49 -0.41 6.02
N LEU A 24 8.04 -0.03 4.84
CA LEU A 24 9.38 0.56 4.79
C LEU A 24 9.41 1.92 5.48
N ALA A 25 8.40 2.76 5.25
CA ALA A 25 8.27 4.04 5.95
C ALA A 25 8.11 3.84 7.46
N GLN A 26 7.35 2.82 7.88
CA GLN A 26 7.20 2.44 9.28
C GLN A 26 8.54 2.07 9.91
N LYS A 27 9.37 1.29 9.21
CA LYS A 27 10.72 0.97 9.69
C LYS A 27 11.57 2.22 9.90
N TYR A 28 11.63 3.10 8.92
CA TYR A 28 12.40 4.35 9.02
C TYR A 28 11.97 5.18 10.23
N ILE A 29 10.67 5.32 10.46
CA ILE A 29 10.16 6.16 11.55
C ILE A 29 10.32 5.47 12.90
N ASN A 30 9.91 4.20 13.02
CA ASN A 30 9.82 3.54 14.32
C ASN A 30 11.14 2.93 14.78
N ILE A 31 12.03 2.54 13.87
CA ILE A 31 13.30 1.89 14.19
C ILE A 31 14.47 2.87 14.00
N ASP A 32 14.51 3.54 12.85
CA ASP A 32 15.65 4.39 12.49
C ASP A 32 15.47 5.85 12.96
N GLY A 33 14.29 6.22 13.50
CA GLY A 33 13.98 7.57 14.00
C GLY A 33 13.99 8.66 12.92
N SER A 34 13.77 8.27 11.65
CA SER A 34 13.89 9.15 10.50
C SER A 34 12.56 9.37 9.80
N LEU A 35 12.13 10.64 9.69
CA LEU A 35 10.94 10.99 8.93
C LEU A 35 11.23 10.93 7.43
N VAL A 36 10.40 10.20 6.66
CA VAL A 36 10.61 9.96 5.22
C VAL A 36 10.18 11.13 4.33
N GLY A 37 9.42 12.08 4.86
CA GLY A 37 9.00 13.29 4.15
C GLY A 37 8.04 14.15 4.96
N LYS A 38 7.67 15.31 4.41
CA LYS A 38 6.86 16.33 5.11
C LYS A 38 5.45 16.47 4.55
N LYS A 39 5.26 16.34 3.23
CA LYS A 39 3.97 16.39 2.55
C LYS A 39 3.67 15.00 1.99
N VAL A 40 2.86 14.23 2.70
CA VAL A 40 2.66 12.80 2.46
C VAL A 40 1.30 12.54 1.85
N TYR A 41 1.26 11.72 0.81
CA TYR A 41 0.04 11.12 0.30
C TYR A 41 0.12 9.60 0.42
N ILE A 42 -1.02 8.93 0.64
CA ILE A 42 -1.06 7.48 0.86
C ILE A 42 -2.00 6.84 -0.16
N LEU A 43 -1.53 5.77 -0.80
CA LEU A 43 -2.35 4.93 -1.66
C LEU A 43 -2.63 3.60 -0.96
N GLY A 44 -3.92 3.33 -0.77
CA GLY A 44 -4.44 2.16 -0.08
C GLY A 44 -4.86 2.44 1.38
N SER A 45 -6.07 2.04 1.71
CA SER A 45 -6.71 2.23 3.02
C SER A 45 -6.74 0.96 3.89
N GLY A 46 -5.82 0.03 3.66
CA GLY A 46 -5.57 -1.05 4.59
C GLY A 46 -5.02 -0.55 5.93
N ASP A 47 -5.08 -1.36 6.98
CA ASP A 47 -4.72 -0.95 8.35
C ASP A 47 -3.33 -0.31 8.44
N ILE A 48 -2.33 -0.83 7.73
CA ILE A 48 -0.98 -0.26 7.75
C ILE A 48 -0.96 1.15 7.16
N GLY A 49 -1.69 1.39 6.06
CA GLY A 49 -1.81 2.73 5.46
C GLY A 49 -2.47 3.73 6.42
N LEU A 50 -3.56 3.32 7.09
CA LEU A 50 -4.26 4.15 8.08
C LEU A 50 -3.38 4.45 9.30
N ILE A 51 -2.72 3.44 9.86
CA ILE A 51 -1.80 3.60 10.99
C ILE A 51 -0.65 4.53 10.61
N MET A 52 -0.11 4.41 9.40
CA MET A 52 0.96 5.28 8.93
C MET A 52 0.48 6.72 8.71
N ALA A 53 -0.77 6.94 8.26
CA ALA A 53 -1.34 8.29 8.18
C ALA A 53 -1.29 8.99 9.54
N ARG A 54 -1.78 8.32 10.59
CA ARG A 54 -1.70 8.82 11.97
C ARG A 54 -0.25 9.00 12.43
N ARG A 55 0.60 8.00 12.21
CA ARG A 55 1.99 8.05 12.68
C ARG A 55 2.77 9.19 12.05
N MET A 56 2.67 9.37 10.73
CA MET A 56 3.31 10.48 10.02
C MET A 56 2.87 11.84 10.56
N THR A 57 1.57 12.00 10.84
CA THR A 57 1.02 13.24 11.40
C THR A 57 1.58 13.52 12.80
N LEU A 58 1.66 12.50 13.66
CA LEU A 58 2.23 12.65 15.01
C LEU A 58 3.72 12.99 14.99
N GLU A 59 4.45 12.58 13.96
CA GLU A 59 5.87 12.93 13.78
C GLU A 59 6.06 14.27 13.05
N GLY A 60 4.99 15.03 12.82
CA GLY A 60 5.04 16.38 12.29
C GLY A 60 4.99 16.51 10.77
N ALA A 61 4.65 15.42 10.05
CA ALA A 61 4.33 15.51 8.63
C ALA A 61 2.88 15.95 8.41
N THR A 62 2.61 16.56 7.26
CA THR A 62 1.26 16.84 6.80
C THR A 62 0.80 15.71 5.88
N VAL A 63 -0.18 14.93 6.31
CA VAL A 63 -0.81 13.91 5.47
C VAL A 63 -1.96 14.54 4.68
N LEU A 64 -1.79 14.61 3.36
CA LEU A 64 -2.69 15.32 2.45
C LEU A 64 -3.96 14.52 2.11
N GLY A 65 -3.91 13.20 2.28
CA GLY A 65 -5.04 12.32 2.06
C GLY A 65 -4.63 10.88 1.81
N VAL A 66 -5.66 10.05 1.74
CA VAL A 66 -5.58 8.61 1.42
C VAL A 66 -6.50 8.32 0.25
N SER A 67 -6.00 7.67 -0.79
CA SER A 67 -6.81 7.12 -1.88
C SER A 67 -7.00 5.62 -1.71
N GLU A 68 -8.23 5.16 -1.96
CA GLU A 68 -8.60 3.75 -1.99
C GLU A 68 -9.27 3.42 -3.32
N LEU A 69 -8.76 2.41 -3.99
CA LEU A 69 -9.28 1.96 -5.29
C LEU A 69 -10.71 1.45 -5.21
N MET A 70 -11.04 0.78 -4.10
CA MET A 70 -12.37 0.23 -3.87
C MET A 70 -13.36 1.30 -3.38
N PRO A 71 -14.68 1.11 -3.55
CA PRO A 71 -15.70 2.00 -3.02
C PRO A 71 -15.87 1.89 -1.50
N TYR A 72 -15.01 1.17 -0.81
CA TYR A 72 -14.97 0.99 0.63
C TYR A 72 -13.53 0.84 1.12
N SER A 73 -13.28 1.20 2.38
CA SER A 73 -11.98 0.96 3.02
C SER A 73 -11.84 -0.50 3.45
N ASN A 74 -10.66 -1.07 3.27
CA ASN A 74 -10.31 -2.41 3.75
C ASN A 74 -9.76 -2.42 5.18
N GLY A 75 -9.55 -1.27 5.79
CA GLY A 75 -9.09 -1.14 7.16
C GLY A 75 -10.23 -1.29 8.18
N LEU A 76 -9.88 -1.58 9.41
CA LEU A 76 -10.83 -1.65 10.51
C LEU A 76 -11.48 -0.27 10.77
N ASN A 77 -12.78 -0.24 11.07
CA ASN A 77 -13.51 1.01 11.33
C ASN A 77 -12.85 1.87 12.42
N ARG A 78 -12.32 1.25 13.49
CA ARG A 78 -11.59 1.97 14.53
C ARG A 78 -10.38 2.72 13.98
N ASN A 79 -9.67 2.13 13.01
CA ASN A 79 -8.49 2.76 12.40
C ASN A 79 -8.90 3.91 11.46
N ILE A 80 -10.06 3.82 10.80
CA ILE A 80 -10.61 4.95 10.03
C ILE A 80 -10.86 6.12 10.97
N VAL A 81 -11.52 5.90 12.10
CA VAL A 81 -11.80 6.96 13.08
C VAL A 81 -10.51 7.51 13.67
N GLN A 82 -9.70 6.66 14.30
CA GLN A 82 -8.52 7.07 15.08
C GLN A 82 -7.34 7.56 14.24
N CYS A 83 -7.27 7.15 12.98
CA CYS A 83 -6.13 7.49 12.13
C CYS A 83 -6.43 8.53 11.07
N LEU A 84 -7.69 8.69 10.66
CA LEU A 84 -8.08 9.68 9.67
C LEU A 84 -9.01 10.74 10.25
N ASN A 85 -10.15 10.36 10.83
CA ASN A 85 -11.16 11.33 11.28
C ASN A 85 -10.62 12.25 12.39
N ASP A 86 -9.95 11.69 13.41
CA ASP A 86 -9.38 12.44 14.53
C ASP A 86 -8.30 13.45 14.07
N PHE A 87 -7.72 13.25 12.89
CA PHE A 87 -6.70 14.12 12.32
C PHE A 87 -7.19 14.91 11.09
N ASN A 88 -8.49 14.83 10.74
CA ASN A 88 -9.08 15.47 9.58
C ASN A 88 -8.37 15.10 8.26
N ILE A 89 -7.87 13.87 8.13
CA ILE A 89 -7.21 13.37 6.92
C ILE A 89 -8.29 12.85 5.96
N PRO A 90 -8.41 13.39 4.73
CA PRO A 90 -9.44 12.97 3.80
C PRO A 90 -9.18 11.56 3.25
N LEU A 91 -10.22 10.72 3.23
CA LEU A 91 -10.26 9.43 2.54
C LEU A 91 -11.05 9.57 1.23
N ARG A 92 -10.41 9.25 0.11
CA ARG A 92 -11.01 9.23 -1.22
C ARG A 92 -11.22 7.79 -1.66
N LEU A 93 -12.47 7.36 -1.70
CA LEU A 93 -12.87 6.04 -2.20
C LEU A 93 -13.05 6.08 -3.71
N SER A 94 -13.01 4.92 -4.37
CA SER A 94 -13.05 4.80 -5.84
C SER A 94 -12.05 5.75 -6.50
N ASN A 95 -10.84 5.82 -5.97
CA ASN A 95 -9.80 6.76 -6.38
C ASN A 95 -8.42 6.09 -6.35
N THR A 96 -7.55 6.44 -7.28
CA THR A 96 -6.21 5.87 -7.38
C THR A 96 -5.18 6.89 -7.85
N VAL A 97 -3.90 6.55 -7.70
CA VAL A 97 -2.78 7.32 -8.26
C VAL A 97 -2.55 6.89 -9.70
N THR A 98 -2.65 7.83 -10.62
CA THR A 98 -2.49 7.59 -12.07
C THR A 98 -1.12 8.01 -12.60
N ASN A 99 -0.42 8.93 -11.93
CA ASN A 99 0.92 9.34 -12.36
C ASN A 99 1.79 9.82 -11.20
N ILE A 100 3.12 9.73 -11.39
CA ILE A 100 4.14 10.18 -10.43
C ILE A 100 5.07 11.17 -11.10
N TYR A 101 5.21 12.35 -10.52
CA TYR A 101 6.02 13.45 -11.03
C TYR A 101 7.26 13.69 -10.17
N GLY A 102 8.34 14.08 -10.84
CA GLY A 102 9.63 14.38 -10.25
C GLY A 102 10.78 13.67 -10.97
N LYS A 103 11.97 14.22 -10.92
CA LYS A 103 13.18 13.63 -11.51
C LYS A 103 14.00 12.94 -10.43
N ASP A 104 14.63 13.70 -9.57
CA ASP A 104 15.48 13.18 -8.48
C ASP A 104 14.66 12.91 -7.22
N LYS A 105 13.68 13.79 -6.94
CA LYS A 105 12.74 13.69 -5.82
C LYS A 105 11.32 13.82 -6.32
N LEU A 106 10.40 13.22 -5.57
CA LEU A 106 8.97 13.37 -5.80
C LEU A 106 8.58 14.84 -5.64
N THR A 107 7.85 15.39 -6.61
CA THR A 107 7.30 16.74 -6.58
C THR A 107 5.78 16.75 -6.50
N GLY A 108 5.16 15.65 -6.86
CA GLY A 108 3.72 15.46 -6.78
C GLY A 108 3.28 14.18 -7.45
N ILE A 109 2.00 13.92 -7.31
CA ILE A 109 1.30 12.80 -7.92
C ILE A 109 0.03 13.29 -8.60
N GLU A 110 -0.49 12.48 -9.48
CA GLU A 110 -1.83 12.66 -10.03
C GLU A 110 -2.73 11.57 -9.47
N ILE A 111 -3.88 11.95 -8.97
CA ILE A 111 -4.93 11.04 -8.52
C ILE A 111 -6.14 11.18 -9.44
N CYS A 112 -6.90 10.11 -9.58
CA CYS A 112 -8.10 10.10 -10.44
C CYS A 112 -9.18 9.21 -9.83
N ASP A 113 -10.44 9.62 -9.97
CA ASP A 113 -11.57 8.76 -9.68
C ASP A 113 -11.61 7.59 -10.67
N VAL A 114 -12.10 6.44 -10.22
CA VAL A 114 -12.25 5.26 -11.06
C VAL A 114 -13.72 4.90 -11.23
N ASP A 115 -14.01 4.27 -12.36
CA ASP A 115 -15.34 3.72 -12.66
C ASP A 115 -15.57 2.34 -11.98
N ASP A 116 -16.76 1.75 -12.20
CA ASP A 116 -17.12 0.43 -11.65
C ASP A 116 -16.22 -0.71 -12.15
N LYS A 117 -15.45 -0.48 -13.22
CA LYS A 117 -14.44 -1.41 -13.74
C LYS A 117 -13.04 -1.12 -13.23
N LEU A 118 -12.93 -0.22 -12.24
CA LEU A 118 -11.68 0.25 -11.64
C LEU A 118 -10.73 0.93 -12.65
N GLN A 119 -11.29 1.55 -13.70
CA GLN A 119 -10.51 2.30 -14.68
C GLN A 119 -10.60 3.80 -14.42
N PRO A 120 -9.49 4.55 -14.53
CA PRO A 120 -9.47 5.98 -14.33
C PRO A 120 -10.43 6.71 -15.29
N ILE A 121 -11.23 7.62 -14.76
CA ILE A 121 -12.21 8.42 -15.52
C ILE A 121 -11.52 9.66 -16.04
N LYS A 122 -11.35 9.75 -17.37
CA LYS A 122 -10.73 10.92 -18.03
C LYS A 122 -11.42 12.23 -17.64
N GLY A 123 -10.61 13.25 -17.34
CA GLY A 123 -11.07 14.58 -16.95
C GLY A 123 -11.39 14.72 -15.46
N ARG A 124 -11.12 13.70 -14.65
CA ARG A 124 -11.23 13.75 -13.18
C ARG A 124 -9.88 13.65 -12.48
N GLU A 125 -8.83 13.90 -13.23
CA GLU A 125 -7.47 13.91 -12.68
C GLU A 125 -7.28 15.14 -11.79
N THR A 126 -6.61 14.93 -10.66
CA THR A 126 -6.23 16.00 -9.73
C THR A 126 -4.77 15.88 -9.39
N TYR A 127 -3.99 16.94 -9.60
CA TYR A 127 -2.61 17.01 -9.18
C TYR A 127 -2.51 17.32 -7.69
N ILE A 128 -1.69 16.56 -6.97
CA ILE A 128 -1.38 16.75 -5.55
C ILE A 128 0.12 17.00 -5.42
N GLU A 129 0.50 18.20 -4.99
CA GLU A 129 1.88 18.51 -4.65
C GLU A 129 2.26 17.79 -3.36
N CYS A 130 3.22 16.86 -3.43
CA CYS A 130 3.72 16.11 -2.28
C CYS A 130 5.18 15.70 -2.51
N ASP A 131 5.90 15.46 -1.41
CA ASP A 131 7.28 14.98 -1.43
C ASP A 131 7.38 13.49 -1.13
N THR A 132 6.30 12.88 -0.66
CA THR A 132 6.26 11.47 -0.26
C THR A 132 4.94 10.81 -0.66
N LEU A 133 5.06 9.66 -1.31
CA LEU A 133 3.95 8.74 -1.59
C LEU A 133 4.18 7.42 -0.85
N LEU A 134 3.27 7.06 0.04
CA LEU A 134 3.26 5.76 0.70
C LEU A 134 2.31 4.79 -0.02
N LEU A 135 2.78 3.57 -0.26
CA LEU A 135 2.01 2.51 -0.89
C LEU A 135 1.60 1.47 0.15
N SER A 136 0.29 1.36 0.39
CA SER A 136 -0.34 0.35 1.26
C SER A 136 -1.31 -0.50 0.44
N VAL A 137 -0.83 -1.07 -0.65
CA VAL A 137 -1.63 -1.71 -1.72
C VAL A 137 -1.62 -3.23 -1.63
N GLY A 138 -1.49 -3.75 -0.44
CA GLY A 138 -1.52 -5.17 -0.14
C GLY A 138 -0.16 -5.85 -0.21
N LEU A 139 -0.18 -7.14 0.08
CA LEU A 139 0.99 -7.99 0.21
C LEU A 139 1.10 -8.95 -0.97
N TYR A 140 2.31 -9.41 -1.23
CA TYR A 140 2.61 -10.45 -2.20
C TYR A 140 3.24 -11.64 -1.46
N PRO A 141 2.67 -12.86 -1.53
CA PRO A 141 3.23 -14.04 -0.91
C PRO A 141 4.61 -14.36 -1.50
N PHE A 142 5.64 -14.39 -0.68
CA PHE A 142 7.00 -14.73 -1.11
C PHE A 142 7.28 -16.21 -0.85
N ASN A 143 6.94 -17.05 -1.81
CA ASN A 143 6.93 -18.51 -1.68
C ASN A 143 8.12 -19.22 -2.38
N THR A 144 9.26 -18.54 -2.54
CA THR A 144 10.44 -19.13 -3.21
C THR A 144 10.92 -20.40 -2.52
N LEU A 145 11.02 -20.38 -1.17
CA LEU A 145 11.46 -21.56 -0.42
C LEU A 145 10.47 -22.73 -0.55
N LEU A 146 9.17 -22.45 -0.47
CA LEU A 146 8.14 -23.48 -0.61
C LEU A 146 8.14 -24.08 -2.03
N LYS A 147 8.31 -23.25 -3.05
CA LYS A 147 8.46 -23.75 -4.44
C LYS A 147 9.70 -24.61 -4.64
N ASN A 148 10.83 -24.21 -4.05
CA ASN A 148 12.07 -24.99 -4.11
C ASN A 148 11.95 -26.34 -3.37
N ALA A 149 11.11 -26.39 -2.34
CA ALA A 149 10.75 -27.63 -1.64
C ALA A 149 9.70 -28.47 -2.39
N GLY A 150 9.24 -28.05 -3.57
CA GLY A 150 8.26 -28.76 -4.36
C GLY A 150 6.79 -28.52 -3.97
N CYS A 151 6.52 -27.55 -3.06
CA CYS A 151 5.16 -27.26 -2.65
C CYS A 151 4.37 -26.56 -3.77
N GLU A 152 3.11 -26.99 -3.94
CA GLU A 152 2.20 -26.36 -4.88
C GLU A 152 1.71 -24.99 -4.39
N VAL A 153 1.47 -24.09 -5.34
CA VAL A 153 0.92 -22.76 -5.06
C VAL A 153 -0.32 -22.50 -5.90
N TYR A 154 -1.25 -21.71 -5.37
CA TYR A 154 -2.40 -21.24 -6.14
C TYR A 154 -1.98 -20.22 -7.20
N LYS A 155 -2.53 -20.37 -8.43
CA LYS A 155 -2.22 -19.44 -9.53
C LYS A 155 -2.76 -18.03 -9.27
N ALA A 156 -3.93 -17.93 -8.65
CA ALA A 156 -4.61 -16.64 -8.40
C ALA A 156 -3.93 -15.85 -7.27
N THR A 157 -3.81 -16.43 -6.08
CA THR A 157 -3.28 -15.75 -4.90
C THR A 157 -1.77 -15.74 -4.83
N LYS A 158 -1.11 -16.68 -5.54
CA LYS A 158 0.32 -17.00 -5.42
C LYS A 158 0.71 -17.55 -4.04
N GLY A 159 -0.26 -17.79 -3.16
CA GLY A 159 -0.09 -18.43 -1.87
C GLY A 159 0.10 -19.94 -1.98
N SER A 160 0.66 -20.58 -0.96
CA SER A 160 0.77 -22.05 -0.90
C SER A 160 -0.60 -22.69 -0.82
N LYS A 161 -0.75 -23.84 -1.49
CA LYS A 161 -1.87 -24.72 -1.25
C LYS A 161 -1.64 -25.46 0.07
N VAL A 162 -2.61 -25.39 0.96
CA VAL A 162 -2.59 -26.09 2.25
C VAL A 162 -3.93 -26.77 2.51
N ASP A 163 -3.89 -27.80 3.33
CA ASP A 163 -5.08 -28.47 3.87
C ASP A 163 -5.62 -27.73 5.11
N GLN A 164 -6.62 -28.33 5.78
CA GLN A 164 -7.22 -27.80 7.00
C GLN A 164 -6.27 -27.72 8.19
N ASN A 165 -5.15 -28.46 8.16
CA ASN A 165 -4.09 -28.46 9.19
C ASN A 165 -2.94 -27.50 8.83
N LEU A 166 -3.06 -26.73 7.76
CA LEU A 166 -2.03 -25.87 7.20
C LEU A 166 -0.82 -26.63 6.62
N GLU A 167 -0.94 -27.93 6.38
CA GLU A 167 0.07 -28.75 5.71
C GLU A 167 0.03 -28.51 4.22
N THR A 168 1.21 -28.34 3.60
CA THR A 168 1.34 -28.10 2.17
C THR A 168 1.16 -29.39 1.36
N SER A 169 1.32 -29.31 0.03
CA SER A 169 1.34 -30.51 -0.83
C SER A 169 2.54 -31.44 -0.60
N VAL A 170 3.48 -31.02 0.25
CA VAL A 170 4.65 -31.83 0.67
C VAL A 170 4.52 -32.17 2.14
N ASN A 171 4.47 -33.45 2.45
CA ASN A 171 4.28 -33.96 3.81
C ASN A 171 5.36 -33.40 4.78
N GLY A 172 4.92 -32.97 5.96
CA GLY A 172 5.78 -32.40 6.99
C GLY A 172 6.16 -30.93 6.78
N ILE A 173 5.70 -30.29 5.68
CA ILE A 173 5.89 -28.86 5.44
C ILE A 173 4.57 -28.11 5.62
N PHE A 174 4.58 -27.16 6.56
CA PHE A 174 3.42 -26.34 6.90
C PHE A 174 3.62 -24.89 6.49
N ALA A 175 2.54 -24.20 6.12
CA ALA A 175 2.56 -22.78 5.79
C ALA A 175 1.39 -22.05 6.45
N CYS A 176 1.63 -20.85 7.00
CA CYS A 176 0.59 -20.05 7.64
C CYS A 176 0.87 -18.55 7.47
N GLY A 177 -0.16 -17.73 7.73
CA GLY A 177 -0.08 -16.27 7.62
C GLY A 177 -0.06 -15.76 6.17
N ASN A 178 0.55 -14.61 5.94
CA ASN A 178 0.51 -13.91 4.64
C ASN A 178 1.28 -14.59 3.49
N VAL A 179 1.71 -15.82 3.65
CA VAL A 179 2.29 -16.64 2.56
C VAL A 179 1.28 -17.56 1.88
N LEU A 180 0.02 -17.56 2.37
CA LEU A 180 -1.12 -18.30 1.83
C LEU A 180 -1.90 -17.49 0.80
#